data_c77455a52eb3d4d1a0604e632ed46937
#
_entry.id   c77455a52eb3d4d1a0604e632ed46937
#
_cell.length_a   1.000
_cell.length_b   1.000
_cell.length_c   1.000
_cell.angle_alpha   90.00
_cell.angle_beta   90.00
_cell.angle_gamma   90.00
#
_symmetry.space_group_name_H-M   'P 1'
#
loop_
_entity.id
_entity.type
_entity.pdbx_description
1 polymer ?
#
loop_
_entity_poly.entity_id
_entity_poly.type
_entity_poly.pdbx_seq_one_letter_code
_entity_poly.pdbx_strand_id
1 'polypeptide(L)'
;NWVDEENIPLSEIAILISKQADLYAQLIMKEFEKHQIPYRNEQQLQDISTEPITRLIIDYLLCLYGEQEPNAWIRLKEQLIPFAGDEELEFNNQYNFQEFYKEQKRKIKQAEKTGNRFSEWVVSVKAFLKKISYETMVALSPDYESKSRLREIIKDTKQHILRFLETEESDLVKALKHFSDDQAVRILTIHKSKGLEFHSVIMLAVEKETFWGTQDEERCAFFVGVSR
;
A
#
# COMPACT_ATOMS: atom_id res chain seq x y z
N ASN A 1 17.82 -12.39 -17.52
CA ASN A 1 17.34 -11.92 -16.21
C ASN A 1 16.55 -10.63 -16.38
N TRP A 2 15.24 -10.68 -16.15
CA TRP A 2 14.31 -9.58 -16.43
C TRP A 2 14.66 -8.29 -15.69
N VAL A 3 15.10 -8.38 -14.45
CA VAL A 3 15.39 -7.20 -13.62
C VAL A 3 16.74 -6.59 -13.97
N ASP A 4 17.80 -7.42 -14.06
CA ASP A 4 19.16 -6.91 -14.21
C ASP A 4 19.53 -6.62 -15.67
N GLU A 5 19.05 -7.41 -16.62
CA GLU A 5 19.40 -7.32 -18.04
C GLU A 5 18.38 -6.51 -18.86
N GLU A 6 17.09 -6.69 -18.57
CA GLU A 6 16.01 -6.03 -19.28
C GLU A 6 15.47 -4.79 -18.54
N ASN A 7 15.97 -4.54 -17.33
CA ASN A 7 15.62 -3.39 -16.48
C ASN A 7 14.11 -3.28 -16.21
N ILE A 8 13.42 -4.44 -16.08
CA ILE A 8 11.99 -4.49 -15.78
C ILE A 8 11.79 -4.22 -14.28
N PRO A 9 10.98 -3.24 -13.88
CA PRO A 9 10.67 -2.99 -12.49
C PRO A 9 10.00 -4.21 -11.85
N LEU A 10 10.28 -4.49 -10.57
CA LEU A 10 9.65 -5.60 -9.85
C LEU A 10 8.12 -5.47 -9.80
N SER A 11 7.59 -4.26 -9.80
CA SER A 11 6.15 -3.96 -9.87
C SER A 11 5.47 -4.43 -11.15
N GLU A 12 6.24 -4.58 -12.22
CA GLU A 12 5.79 -5.05 -13.54
C GLU A 12 5.91 -6.58 -13.70
N ILE A 13 6.25 -7.28 -12.62
CA ILE A 13 6.35 -8.74 -12.57
C ILE A 13 5.24 -9.28 -11.68
N ALA A 14 4.40 -10.14 -12.24
CA ALA A 14 3.34 -10.81 -11.51
C ALA A 14 3.50 -12.32 -11.48
N ILE A 15 3.16 -12.91 -10.33
CA ILE A 15 3.01 -14.35 -10.15
C ILE A 15 1.54 -14.63 -9.97
N LEU A 16 0.95 -15.28 -10.96
CA LEU A 16 -0.46 -15.63 -10.97
C LEU A 16 -0.68 -17.07 -10.54
N ILE A 17 -1.67 -17.27 -9.69
CA ILE A 17 -2.06 -18.59 -9.18
C ILE A 17 -3.56 -18.74 -9.37
N SER A 18 -4.02 -19.95 -9.69
CA SER A 18 -5.45 -20.19 -9.93
C SER A 18 -6.30 -19.92 -8.69
N LYS A 19 -5.89 -20.45 -7.54
CA LYS A 19 -6.56 -20.34 -6.22
C LYS A 19 -5.55 -20.47 -5.09
N GLN A 20 -5.92 -20.02 -3.88
CA GLN A 20 -5.16 -20.24 -2.64
C GLN A 20 -3.68 -19.85 -2.76
N ALA A 21 -3.41 -18.60 -3.14
CA ALA A 21 -2.05 -18.09 -3.29
C ALA A 21 -1.20 -18.33 -2.02
N ASP A 22 -1.78 -18.21 -0.83
CA ASP A 22 -1.10 -18.47 0.43
C ASP A 22 -0.56 -19.89 0.57
N LEU A 23 -1.17 -20.87 -0.09
CA LEU A 23 -0.71 -22.25 -0.05
C LEU A 23 0.34 -22.54 -1.13
N TYR A 24 0.02 -22.19 -2.39
CA TYR A 24 0.87 -22.55 -3.52
C TYR A 24 2.09 -21.65 -3.68
N ALA A 25 2.04 -20.41 -3.18
CA ALA A 25 3.17 -19.48 -3.26
C ALA A 25 4.14 -19.58 -2.07
N GLN A 26 3.87 -20.38 -1.04
CA GLN A 26 4.71 -20.42 0.17
C GLN A 26 6.20 -20.69 -0.12
N LEU A 27 6.48 -21.59 -1.05
CA LEU A 27 7.88 -21.91 -1.39
C LEU A 27 8.58 -20.75 -2.07
N ILE A 28 7.89 -20.09 -3.01
CA ILE A 28 8.47 -18.95 -3.72
C ILE A 28 8.61 -17.73 -2.82
N MET A 29 7.66 -17.50 -1.91
CA MET A 29 7.77 -16.44 -0.90
C MET A 29 8.99 -16.64 -0.01
N LYS A 30 9.25 -17.88 0.46
CA LYS A 30 10.45 -18.21 1.26
C LYS A 30 11.76 -17.99 0.46
N GLU A 31 11.76 -18.32 -0.82
CA GLU A 31 12.93 -18.06 -1.66
C GLU A 31 13.13 -16.56 -1.92
N PHE A 32 12.05 -15.80 -2.06
CA PHE A 32 12.12 -14.34 -2.15
C PHE A 32 12.68 -13.70 -0.87
N GLU A 33 12.23 -14.15 0.29
CA GLU A 33 12.77 -13.72 1.59
C GLU A 33 14.27 -14.02 1.71
N LYS A 34 14.69 -15.24 1.37
CA LYS A 34 16.08 -15.67 1.39
C LYS A 34 16.99 -14.84 0.47
N HIS A 35 16.47 -14.45 -0.69
CA HIS A 35 17.17 -13.65 -1.68
C HIS A 35 16.93 -12.14 -1.56
N GLN A 36 16.19 -11.71 -0.53
CA GLN A 36 15.83 -10.31 -0.29
C GLN A 36 15.12 -9.66 -1.48
N ILE A 37 14.32 -10.45 -2.22
CA ILE A 37 13.49 -9.95 -3.32
C ILE A 37 12.18 -9.45 -2.73
N PRO A 38 11.85 -8.15 -2.85
CA PRO A 38 10.58 -7.62 -2.39
C PRO A 38 9.42 -8.29 -3.13
N TYR A 39 8.47 -8.82 -2.39
CA TYR A 39 7.23 -9.36 -2.94
C TYR A 39 6.02 -8.90 -2.15
N ARG A 40 4.88 -8.94 -2.78
CA ARG A 40 3.60 -8.55 -2.20
C ARG A 40 2.54 -9.60 -2.48
N ASN A 41 2.05 -10.24 -1.41
CA ASN A 41 0.93 -11.17 -1.51
C ASN A 41 -0.40 -10.40 -1.50
N GLU A 42 -0.95 -10.16 -2.69
CA GLU A 42 -2.19 -9.41 -2.87
C GLU A 42 -3.41 -10.13 -2.29
N GLN A 43 -3.32 -11.40 -1.93
CA GLN A 43 -4.43 -12.10 -1.27
C GLN A 43 -4.64 -11.62 0.16
N GLN A 44 -3.57 -11.23 0.84
CA GLN A 44 -3.62 -10.73 2.21
C GLN A 44 -3.81 -9.22 2.31
N LEU A 45 -3.41 -8.47 1.27
CA LEU A 45 -3.33 -7.01 1.30
C LEU A 45 -4.43 -6.30 0.51
N GLN A 46 -5.21 -7.02 -0.29
CA GLN A 46 -5.95 -6.46 -1.42
C GLN A 46 -7.02 -5.42 -1.08
N ASP A 47 -7.63 -5.50 0.09
CA ASP A 47 -8.72 -4.58 0.41
C ASP A 47 -8.22 -3.28 1.04
N ILE A 48 -7.10 -3.33 1.79
CA ILE A 48 -6.65 -2.20 2.59
C ILE A 48 -5.64 -1.32 1.88
N SER A 49 -4.67 -1.90 1.17
CA SER A 49 -3.61 -1.12 0.52
C SER A 49 -4.10 -0.27 -0.66
N THR A 50 -5.23 -0.64 -1.27
CA THR A 50 -5.87 0.13 -2.35
C THR A 50 -6.82 1.20 -1.83
N GLU A 51 -7.20 1.14 -0.56
CA GLU A 51 -8.10 2.10 0.06
C GLU A 51 -7.49 3.50 0.09
N PRO A 52 -8.18 4.54 -0.43
CA PRO A 52 -7.61 5.89 -0.52
C PRO A 52 -7.14 6.45 0.82
N ILE A 53 -7.90 6.23 1.90
CA ILE A 53 -7.51 6.69 3.25
C ILE A 53 -6.26 5.98 3.77
N THR A 54 -6.06 4.71 3.41
CA THR A 54 -4.86 3.94 3.76
C THR A 54 -3.63 4.52 3.08
N ARG A 55 -3.73 4.76 1.77
CA ARG A 55 -2.64 5.40 1.00
C ARG A 55 -2.30 6.77 1.56
N LEU A 56 -3.31 7.56 1.89
CA LEU A 56 -3.13 8.89 2.48
C LEU A 56 -2.39 8.82 3.83
N ILE A 57 -2.74 7.85 4.70
CA ILE A 57 -2.06 7.62 5.98
C ILE A 57 -0.60 7.20 5.76
N ILE A 58 -0.35 6.30 4.80
CA ILE A 58 1.00 5.82 4.49
C ILE A 58 1.86 6.95 3.94
N ASP A 59 1.37 7.71 2.95
CA ASP A 59 2.09 8.85 2.38
C ASP A 59 2.41 9.90 3.44
N TYR A 60 1.47 10.19 4.34
CA TYR A 60 1.71 11.09 5.47
C TYR A 60 2.83 10.58 6.39
N LEU A 61 2.79 9.30 6.76
CA LEU A 61 3.81 8.71 7.64
C LEU A 61 5.17 8.61 6.95
N LEU A 62 5.23 8.27 5.66
CA LEU A 62 6.46 8.28 4.88
C LEU A 62 7.08 9.68 4.85
N CYS A 63 6.28 10.72 4.58
CA CYS A 63 6.76 12.10 4.64
C CYS A 63 7.28 12.48 6.03
N LEU A 64 6.65 11.98 7.09
CA LEU A 64 6.93 12.37 8.46
C LEU A 64 8.18 11.69 9.03
N TYR A 65 8.39 10.41 8.72
CA TYR A 65 9.47 9.56 9.27
C TYR A 65 10.59 9.29 8.26
N GLY A 66 10.32 9.37 6.95
CA GLY A 66 11.33 9.24 5.90
C GLY A 66 12.23 10.47 5.76
N GLU A 67 13.39 10.28 5.15
CA GLU A 67 14.34 11.38 4.92
C GLU A 67 13.98 12.22 3.70
N GLN A 68 13.71 11.58 2.56
CA GLN A 68 13.30 12.20 1.30
C GLN A 68 12.27 11.34 0.59
N GLU A 69 11.01 11.74 0.66
CA GLU A 69 9.89 11.02 0.04
C GLU A 69 9.08 11.98 -0.87
N PRO A 70 9.67 12.47 -1.98
CA PRO A 70 9.05 13.48 -2.84
C PRO A 70 7.75 12.97 -3.48
N ASN A 71 7.68 11.71 -3.88
CA ASN A 71 6.48 11.14 -4.48
C ASN A 71 5.32 11.06 -3.49
N ALA A 72 5.58 10.62 -2.26
CA ALA A 72 4.59 10.60 -1.19
C ALA A 72 4.09 12.03 -0.88
N TRP A 73 4.99 13.02 -0.86
CA TRP A 73 4.63 14.42 -0.64
C TRP A 73 3.75 14.98 -1.75
N ILE A 74 4.05 14.67 -3.02
CA ILE A 74 3.24 15.10 -4.17
C ILE A 74 1.83 14.54 -4.05
N ARG A 75 1.68 13.20 -3.88
CA ARG A 75 0.37 12.56 -3.73
C ARG A 75 -0.42 13.11 -2.54
N LEU A 76 0.25 13.33 -1.41
CA LEU A 76 -0.37 13.88 -0.22
C LEU A 76 -0.92 15.29 -0.46
N LYS A 77 -0.17 16.15 -1.16
CA LYS A 77 -0.62 17.50 -1.54
C LYS A 77 -1.82 17.47 -2.49
N GLU A 78 -1.76 16.67 -3.53
CA GLU A 78 -2.82 16.56 -4.53
C GLU A 78 -4.15 16.14 -3.90
N GLN A 79 -4.12 15.27 -2.90
CA GLN A 79 -5.34 14.81 -2.23
C GLN A 79 -5.86 15.78 -1.17
N LEU A 80 -4.99 16.51 -0.47
CA LEU A 80 -5.40 17.37 0.64
C LEU A 80 -5.60 18.83 0.25
N ILE A 81 -5.01 19.26 -0.86
CA ILE A 81 -5.06 20.64 -1.34
C ILE A 81 -5.54 20.57 -2.79
N PRO A 82 -6.80 20.17 -3.02
CA PRO A 82 -7.36 20.18 -4.36
C PRO A 82 -7.41 21.61 -4.90
N PHE A 83 -7.27 21.71 -6.21
CA PHE A 83 -7.42 22.99 -6.89
C PHE A 83 -8.82 23.55 -6.66
N ALA A 84 -8.92 24.68 -5.95
CA ALA A 84 -10.18 25.26 -5.54
C ALA A 84 -10.64 26.42 -6.48
N GLY A 85 -9.79 26.83 -7.42
CA GLY A 85 -10.06 27.97 -8.29
C GLY A 85 -9.97 29.35 -7.58
N ASP A 86 -9.54 29.34 -6.31
CA ASP A 86 -9.32 30.52 -5.48
C ASP A 86 -7.90 30.45 -4.91
N GLU A 87 -7.01 31.29 -5.44
CA GLU A 87 -5.59 31.28 -5.09
C GLU A 87 -5.34 31.60 -3.61
N GLU A 88 -6.15 32.45 -2.99
CA GLU A 88 -5.99 32.79 -1.58
C GLU A 88 -6.38 31.63 -0.67
N LEU A 89 -7.46 30.91 -1.02
CA LEU A 89 -7.90 29.71 -0.30
C LEU A 89 -6.88 28.59 -0.42
N GLU A 90 -6.34 28.36 -1.61
CA GLU A 90 -5.31 27.36 -1.86
C GLU A 90 -4.03 27.67 -1.08
N PHE A 91 -3.58 28.92 -1.11
CA PHE A 91 -2.42 29.35 -0.36
C PHE A 91 -2.60 29.14 1.15
N ASN A 92 -3.75 29.53 1.70
CA ASN A 92 -4.07 29.36 3.11
C ASN A 92 -4.13 27.88 3.52
N ASN A 93 -4.73 27.02 2.71
CA ASN A 93 -4.79 25.59 2.94
C ASN A 93 -3.39 24.96 2.91
N GLN A 94 -2.57 25.34 1.95
CA GLN A 94 -1.19 24.88 1.83
C GLN A 94 -0.36 25.33 3.03
N TYR A 95 -0.45 26.60 3.42
CA TYR A 95 0.26 27.14 4.57
C TYR A 95 -0.14 26.42 5.87
N ASN A 96 -1.42 26.27 6.13
CA ASN A 96 -1.96 25.61 7.32
C ASN A 96 -1.54 24.14 7.40
N PHE A 97 -1.45 23.47 6.27
CA PHE A 97 -0.99 22.07 6.23
C PHE A 97 0.52 21.99 6.46
N GLN A 98 1.30 22.89 5.88
CA GLN A 98 2.76 22.94 6.10
C GLN A 98 3.12 23.21 7.56
N GLU A 99 2.43 24.13 8.21
CA GLU A 99 2.66 24.44 9.64
C GLU A 99 2.29 23.25 10.53
N PHE A 100 1.16 22.61 10.27
CA PHE A 100 0.79 21.36 10.94
C PHE A 100 1.88 20.29 10.78
N TYR A 101 2.35 20.07 9.55
CA TYR A 101 3.39 19.09 9.24
C TYR A 101 4.71 19.38 9.99
N LYS A 102 5.16 20.62 9.98
CA LYS A 102 6.36 21.06 10.73
C LYS A 102 6.22 20.80 12.23
N GLU A 103 5.04 21.09 12.79
CA GLU A 103 4.77 20.83 14.20
C GLU A 103 4.84 19.32 14.52
N GLN A 104 4.22 18.45 13.70
CA GLN A 104 4.28 17.02 13.90
C GLN A 104 5.72 16.49 13.78
N LYS A 105 6.48 16.95 12.79
CA LYS A 105 7.90 16.58 12.62
C LYS A 105 8.76 16.97 13.82
N ARG A 106 8.47 18.13 14.43
CA ARG A 106 9.14 18.57 15.67
C ARG A 106 8.82 17.66 16.86
N LYS A 107 7.54 17.27 17.02
CA LYS A 107 7.11 16.34 18.08
C LYS A 107 7.80 14.99 17.98
N ILE A 108 7.89 14.44 16.77
CA ILE A 108 8.59 13.17 16.54
C ILE A 108 10.07 13.27 16.88
N LYS A 109 10.76 14.33 16.44
CA LYS A 109 12.17 14.53 16.79
C LYS A 109 12.40 14.67 18.31
N GLN A 110 11.43 15.19 19.05
CA GLN A 110 11.48 15.22 20.51
C GLN A 110 11.27 13.83 21.12
N ALA A 111 10.31 13.07 20.62
CA ALA A 111 10.02 11.71 21.07
C ALA A 111 11.17 10.73 20.78
N GLU A 112 11.87 10.88 19.66
CA GLU A 112 13.09 10.14 19.36
C GLU A 112 14.17 10.29 20.42
N LYS A 113 14.35 11.51 20.96
CA LYS A 113 15.31 11.78 22.03
C LYS A 113 14.96 11.13 23.36
N THR A 114 13.68 10.80 23.58
CA THR A 114 13.17 10.17 24.81
C THR A 114 12.97 8.66 24.68
N GLY A 115 13.32 8.05 23.51
CA GLY A 115 13.19 6.63 23.27
C GLY A 115 11.77 6.14 22.96
N ASN A 116 10.80 7.04 22.86
CA ASN A 116 9.38 6.74 22.62
C ASN A 116 8.95 6.75 21.15
N ARG A 117 9.86 6.49 20.22
CA ARG A 117 9.61 6.58 18.79
C ARG A 117 8.41 5.75 18.31
N PHE A 118 8.22 4.56 18.89
CA PHE A 118 7.21 3.59 18.41
C PHE A 118 5.75 3.91 18.75
N SER A 119 5.49 4.63 19.84
CA SER A 119 4.11 5.01 20.20
C SER A 119 3.63 6.26 19.43
N GLU A 120 4.55 7.09 18.97
CA GLU A 120 4.25 8.40 18.40
C GLU A 120 3.59 8.34 17.02
N TRP A 121 3.86 7.33 16.19
CA TRP A 121 3.22 7.24 14.88
C TRP A 121 1.69 7.09 14.97
N VAL A 122 1.20 6.35 15.94
CA VAL A 122 -0.25 6.20 16.16
C VAL A 122 -0.89 7.52 16.59
N VAL A 123 -0.19 8.29 17.44
CA VAL A 123 -0.62 9.62 17.87
C VAL A 123 -0.61 10.58 16.69
N SER A 124 0.43 10.53 15.86
CA SER A 124 0.54 11.36 14.65
C SER A 124 -0.57 11.06 13.63
N VAL A 125 -0.92 9.79 13.41
CA VAL A 125 -2.05 9.41 12.56
C VAL A 125 -3.37 9.97 13.11
N LYS A 126 -3.61 9.88 14.42
CA LYS A 126 -4.82 10.45 15.04
C LYS A 126 -4.90 11.97 14.85
N ALA A 127 -3.78 12.67 15.05
CA ALA A 127 -3.69 14.11 14.84
C ALA A 127 -3.95 14.50 13.38
N PHE A 128 -3.38 13.73 12.44
CA PHE A 128 -3.57 13.91 11.01
C PHE A 128 -5.03 13.72 10.59
N LEU A 129 -5.66 12.61 10.97
CA LEU A 129 -7.06 12.34 10.67
C LEU A 129 -8.02 13.39 11.24
N LYS A 130 -7.67 13.95 12.41
CA LYS A 130 -8.42 15.09 12.97
C LYS A 130 -8.23 16.37 12.17
N LYS A 131 -7.03 16.58 11.61
CA LYS A 131 -6.70 17.78 10.81
C LYS A 131 -7.42 17.80 9.47
N ILE A 132 -7.50 16.66 8.78
CA ILE A 132 -8.09 16.57 7.42
C ILE A 132 -9.62 16.57 7.37
N SER A 133 -10.30 16.61 8.49
CA SER A 133 -11.76 16.57 8.62
C SER A 133 -12.46 15.32 8.06
N TYR A 134 -13.69 15.09 8.47
CA TYR A 134 -14.49 13.96 7.99
C TYR A 134 -14.94 14.16 6.54
N GLU A 135 -15.32 15.37 6.19
CA GLU A 135 -15.78 15.74 4.84
C GLU A 135 -14.68 15.46 3.80
N THR A 136 -13.45 15.81 4.11
CA THR A 136 -12.30 15.50 3.24
C THR A 136 -12.10 13.99 3.08
N MET A 137 -12.28 13.21 4.15
CA MET A 137 -12.16 11.75 4.06
C MET A 137 -13.28 11.14 3.20
N VAL A 138 -14.52 11.61 3.32
CA VAL A 138 -15.65 11.16 2.49
C VAL A 138 -15.44 11.51 1.01
N ALA A 139 -14.81 12.64 0.73
CA ALA A 139 -14.50 13.03 -0.65
C ALA A 139 -13.50 12.08 -1.35
N LEU A 140 -12.73 11.28 -0.59
CA LEU A 140 -11.81 10.29 -1.15
C LEU A 140 -12.52 9.05 -1.71
N SER A 141 -13.66 8.66 -1.12
CA SER A 141 -14.45 7.52 -1.56
C SER A 141 -15.89 7.63 -1.06
N PRO A 142 -16.91 7.37 -1.90
CA PRO A 142 -18.32 7.31 -1.50
C PRO A 142 -18.59 6.31 -0.36
N ASP A 143 -17.83 5.22 -0.28
CA ASP A 143 -17.98 4.20 0.77
C ASP A 143 -17.71 4.74 2.18
N TYR A 144 -17.01 5.87 2.29
CA TYR A 144 -16.67 6.51 3.55
C TYR A 144 -17.80 7.35 4.16
N GLU A 145 -18.93 7.52 3.46
CA GLU A 145 -20.17 8.02 4.05
C GLU A 145 -20.59 7.15 5.24
N SER A 146 -20.29 5.84 5.17
CA SER A 146 -20.41 4.95 6.31
C SER A 146 -19.27 5.16 7.30
N LYS A 147 -19.56 5.86 8.40
CA LYS A 147 -18.57 6.08 9.49
C LYS A 147 -18.04 4.78 10.09
N SER A 148 -18.83 3.70 10.07
CA SER A 148 -18.40 2.38 10.53
C SER A 148 -17.34 1.80 9.59
N ARG A 149 -17.55 1.86 8.26
CA ARG A 149 -16.62 1.38 7.26
C ARG A 149 -15.29 2.15 7.31
N LEU A 150 -15.35 3.47 7.36
CA LEU A 150 -14.15 4.31 7.49
C LEU A 150 -13.33 3.97 8.74
N ARG A 151 -13.99 3.76 9.91
CA ARG A 151 -13.31 3.37 11.15
C ARG A 151 -12.68 1.99 11.05
N GLU A 152 -13.34 1.04 10.41
CA GLU A 152 -12.84 -0.30 10.16
C GLU A 152 -11.56 -0.23 9.34
N ILE A 153 -11.57 0.45 8.18
CA ILE A 153 -10.41 0.61 7.32
C ILE A 153 -9.24 1.26 8.06
N ILE A 154 -9.48 2.33 8.80
CA ILE A 154 -8.43 2.99 9.60
C ILE A 154 -7.85 2.04 10.67
N LYS A 155 -8.70 1.23 11.30
CA LYS A 155 -8.26 0.24 12.29
C LYS A 155 -7.40 -0.83 11.63
N ASP A 156 -7.86 -1.36 10.50
CA ASP A 156 -7.17 -2.42 9.77
C ASP A 156 -5.85 -1.91 9.19
N THR A 157 -5.81 -0.70 8.66
CA THR A 157 -4.56 -0.04 8.25
C THR A 157 -3.52 -0.03 9.37
N LYS A 158 -3.92 0.36 10.58
CA LYS A 158 -3.01 0.38 11.74
C LYS A 158 -2.53 -1.01 12.13
N GLN A 159 -3.42 -2.01 12.08
CA GLN A 159 -3.06 -3.40 12.38
C GLN A 159 -2.06 -3.96 11.37
N HIS A 160 -2.23 -3.63 10.09
CA HIS A 160 -1.28 -4.04 9.05
C HIS A 160 0.09 -3.38 9.24
N ILE A 161 0.13 -2.06 9.52
CA ILE A 161 1.40 -1.37 9.82
C ILE A 161 2.09 -2.04 11.03
N LEU A 162 1.34 -2.40 12.07
CA LEU A 162 1.91 -3.10 13.25
C LEU A 162 2.50 -4.46 12.88
N ARG A 163 1.80 -5.26 12.07
CA ARG A 163 2.32 -6.56 11.61
C ARG A 163 3.62 -6.41 10.82
N PHE A 164 3.69 -5.44 9.90
CA PHE A 164 4.92 -5.18 9.17
C PHE A 164 6.05 -4.67 10.08
N LEU A 165 5.75 -3.91 11.10
CA LEU A 165 6.73 -3.50 12.10
C LEU A 165 7.33 -4.69 12.86
N GLU A 166 6.56 -5.74 13.10
CA GLU A 166 7.04 -6.97 13.73
C GLU A 166 8.02 -7.74 12.82
N THR A 167 7.82 -7.70 11.50
CA THR A 167 8.68 -8.38 10.51
C THR A 167 9.91 -7.57 10.12
N GLU A 168 9.84 -6.24 10.13
CA GLU A 168 10.89 -5.32 9.64
C GLU A 168 11.75 -4.74 10.78
N GLU A 169 12.10 -5.56 11.78
CA GLU A 169 12.95 -5.17 12.90
C GLU A 169 12.55 -3.83 13.55
N SER A 170 11.25 -3.54 13.55
CA SER A 170 10.67 -2.31 14.07
C SER A 170 11.06 -1.03 13.32
N ASP A 171 11.52 -1.13 12.06
CA ASP A 171 11.74 0.03 11.20
C ASP A 171 10.44 0.46 10.52
N LEU A 172 9.87 1.58 11.00
CA LEU A 172 8.59 2.08 10.47
C LEU A 172 8.68 2.47 8.99
N VAL A 173 9.79 3.03 8.53
CA VAL A 173 9.94 3.46 7.13
C VAL A 173 10.00 2.25 6.21
N LYS A 174 10.73 1.21 6.60
CA LYS A 174 10.76 -0.06 5.85
C LYS A 174 9.39 -0.73 5.84
N ALA A 175 8.72 -0.80 7.00
CA ALA A 175 7.36 -1.36 7.09
C ALA A 175 6.35 -0.61 6.21
N LEU A 176 6.41 0.73 6.17
CA LEU A 176 5.56 1.54 5.32
C LEU A 176 5.88 1.36 3.83
N LYS A 177 7.16 1.29 3.48
CA LYS A 177 7.59 1.00 2.10
C LYS A 177 7.12 -0.38 1.66
N HIS A 178 7.28 -1.39 2.48
CA HIS A 178 6.78 -2.73 2.20
C HIS A 178 5.25 -2.75 2.03
N PHE A 179 4.53 -1.98 2.84
CA PHE A 179 3.08 -1.86 2.71
C PHE A 179 2.63 -1.08 1.47
N SER A 180 3.38 -0.05 1.08
CA SER A 180 3.08 0.83 -0.06
C SER A 180 3.80 0.41 -1.35
N ASP A 181 4.67 -0.62 -1.29
CA ASP A 181 5.71 -0.83 -2.29
C ASP A 181 5.14 -1.18 -3.67
N ASP A 182 5.22 -0.17 -4.55
CA ASP A 182 5.05 -0.33 -5.98
C ASP A 182 6.29 -1.01 -6.62
N GLN A 183 7.33 -1.31 -5.85
CA GLN A 183 8.60 -1.92 -6.29
C GLN A 183 8.72 -3.40 -5.87
N ALA A 184 7.62 -4.11 -5.76
CA ALA A 184 7.59 -5.50 -5.33
C ALA A 184 6.96 -6.42 -6.39
N VAL A 185 7.45 -7.66 -6.50
CA VAL A 185 6.81 -8.69 -7.30
C VAL A 185 5.42 -8.98 -6.74
N ARG A 186 4.39 -8.97 -7.57
CA ARG A 186 3.02 -9.19 -7.14
C ARG A 186 2.62 -10.64 -7.22
N ILE A 187 2.17 -11.21 -6.11
CA ILE A 187 1.63 -12.57 -6.02
C ILE A 187 0.12 -12.45 -5.85
N LEU A 188 -0.65 -12.90 -6.83
CA LEU A 188 -2.10 -12.74 -6.82
C LEU A 188 -2.82 -13.92 -7.53
N THR A 189 -4.10 -14.05 -7.27
CA THR A 189 -4.90 -15.02 -8.03
C THR A 189 -5.22 -14.47 -9.42
N ILE A 190 -5.43 -15.37 -10.38
CA ILE A 190 -5.84 -15.00 -11.76
C ILE A 190 -7.09 -14.11 -11.75
N HIS A 191 -8.08 -14.42 -10.90
CA HIS A 191 -9.29 -13.59 -10.78
C HIS A 191 -8.98 -12.16 -10.33
N LYS A 192 -8.00 -12.02 -9.46
CA LYS A 192 -7.58 -10.72 -8.91
C LYS A 192 -6.71 -9.91 -9.88
N SER A 193 -6.12 -10.54 -10.88
CA SER A 193 -5.39 -9.86 -11.94
C SER A 193 -6.31 -9.18 -12.98
N LYS A 194 -7.62 -9.40 -12.91
CA LYS A 194 -8.57 -8.82 -13.86
C LYS A 194 -8.51 -7.28 -13.84
N GLY A 195 -8.19 -6.68 -14.99
CA GLY A 195 -8.04 -5.22 -15.14
C GLY A 195 -6.64 -4.69 -14.82
N LEU A 196 -5.71 -5.55 -14.38
CA LEU A 196 -4.30 -5.20 -14.24
C LEU A 196 -3.53 -5.68 -15.47
N GLU A 197 -2.44 -5.01 -15.79
CA GLU A 197 -1.50 -5.36 -16.85
C GLU A 197 -0.09 -5.40 -16.28
N PHE A 198 0.71 -6.39 -16.71
CA PHE A 198 2.08 -6.57 -16.25
C PHE A 198 2.99 -6.82 -17.45
N HIS A 199 4.22 -6.37 -17.35
CA HIS A 199 5.22 -6.65 -18.38
C HIS A 199 5.58 -8.14 -18.44
N SER A 200 5.66 -8.79 -17.27
CA SER A 200 6.05 -10.20 -17.17
C SER A 200 5.13 -10.94 -16.19
N VAL A 201 4.63 -12.08 -16.63
CA VAL A 201 3.73 -12.92 -15.85
C VAL A 201 4.28 -14.32 -15.71
N ILE A 202 4.36 -14.83 -14.49
CA ILE A 202 4.67 -16.21 -14.16
C ILE A 202 3.40 -16.87 -13.64
N MET A 203 2.93 -17.90 -14.31
CA MET A 203 1.78 -18.68 -13.83
C MET A 203 2.28 -19.89 -13.06
N LEU A 204 1.91 -19.98 -11.78
CA LEU A 204 2.24 -21.13 -10.94
C LEU A 204 1.10 -22.14 -10.90
N ALA A 205 1.47 -23.41 -10.69
CA ALA A 205 0.52 -24.51 -10.49
C ALA A 205 -0.47 -24.62 -11.66
N VAL A 206 0.04 -24.66 -12.90
CA VAL A 206 -0.76 -24.79 -14.12
C VAL A 206 -1.05 -26.25 -14.43
N GLU A 207 -1.22 -27.06 -13.38
CA GLU A 207 -1.50 -28.48 -13.49
C GLU A 207 -3.01 -28.75 -13.44
N LYS A 208 -3.45 -29.83 -14.06
CA LYS A 208 -4.88 -30.20 -14.12
C LYS A 208 -5.53 -30.32 -12.73
N GLU A 209 -4.76 -30.74 -11.74
CA GLU A 209 -5.21 -30.94 -10.37
C GLU A 209 -5.39 -29.63 -9.59
N THR A 210 -4.78 -28.55 -10.05
CA THR A 210 -4.83 -27.23 -9.40
C THR A 210 -5.88 -26.30 -9.99
N PHE A 211 -6.34 -26.58 -11.20
CA PHE A 211 -7.48 -25.92 -11.82
C PHE A 211 -8.76 -26.69 -11.46
N TRP A 212 -9.56 -26.11 -10.55
CA TRP A 212 -10.77 -26.75 -10.03
C TRP A 212 -12.01 -26.04 -10.58
N GLY A 213 -12.73 -26.69 -11.44
CA GLY A 213 -13.93 -26.18 -12.05
C GLY A 213 -14.37 -27.01 -13.25
N THR A 214 -15.28 -26.45 -14.03
CA THR A 214 -15.57 -27.01 -15.35
C THR A 214 -14.44 -26.68 -16.32
N GLN A 215 -14.25 -27.53 -17.35
CA GLN A 215 -13.18 -27.35 -18.33
C GLN A 215 -13.24 -25.93 -19.01
N ASP A 216 -14.42 -25.39 -19.19
CA ASP A 216 -14.61 -24.08 -19.81
C ASP A 216 -14.23 -22.93 -18.86
N GLU A 217 -14.58 -23.03 -17.57
CA GLU A 217 -14.17 -22.05 -16.56
C GLU A 217 -12.65 -22.00 -16.38
N GLU A 218 -12.01 -23.17 -16.39
CA GLU A 218 -10.56 -23.30 -16.29
C GLU A 218 -9.83 -22.69 -17.49
N ARG A 219 -10.34 -22.93 -18.70
CA ARG A 219 -9.82 -22.32 -19.92
C ARG A 219 -9.98 -20.80 -19.91
N CYS A 220 -11.13 -20.30 -19.47
CA CYS A 220 -11.36 -18.86 -19.33
C CYS A 220 -10.39 -18.24 -18.31
N ALA A 221 -10.20 -18.89 -17.16
CA ALA A 221 -9.26 -18.40 -16.15
C ALA A 221 -7.81 -18.37 -16.69
N PHE A 222 -7.38 -19.45 -17.35
CA PHE A 222 -6.05 -19.51 -17.98
C PHE A 222 -5.87 -18.42 -19.03
N PHE A 223 -6.86 -18.22 -19.90
CA PHE A 223 -6.83 -17.17 -20.92
C PHE A 223 -6.71 -15.77 -20.30
N VAL A 224 -7.45 -15.51 -19.22
CA VAL A 224 -7.33 -14.25 -18.47
C VAL A 224 -5.91 -14.07 -17.93
N GLY A 225 -5.29 -15.12 -17.37
CA GLY A 225 -3.92 -15.05 -16.87
C GLY A 225 -2.88 -14.76 -17.97
N VAL A 226 -3.01 -15.40 -19.12
CA VAL A 226 -2.08 -15.23 -20.27
C VAL A 226 -2.24 -13.86 -20.94
N SER A 227 -3.38 -13.22 -20.80
CA SER A 227 -3.66 -11.91 -21.40
C SER A 227 -3.26 -10.72 -20.49
N ARG A 228 -2.53 -10.96 -19.40
CA ARG A 228 -2.07 -9.94 -18.43
C ARG A 228 -0.62 -9.60 -18.64
#